data_00a9b5647f349724f7b151ab0c552bc9
#
_entry.id   00a9b5647f349724f7b151ab0c552bc9
#
_cell.length_a   1.000
_cell.length_b   1.000
_cell.length_c   1.000
_cell.angle_alpha   90.00
_cell.angle_beta   90.00
_cell.angle_gamma   90.00
#
_symmetry.space_group_name_H-M   'P 1'
#
loop_
_entity.id
_entity.type
_entity.pdbx_description
1 polymer ?
#
loop_
_entity_poly.entity_id
_entity_poly.type
_entity_poly.pdbx_seq_one_letter_code
_entity_poly.pdbx_strand_id
1 'polypeptide(L)'
;KIMRPDTGEIIESLENLLIPVSATPFKNKVAVTLHGNGSVTLFDMQSKSSEVLADGFMSPTHIINYNDQLLVSDKLAGQVISIDETGNKSVIIDGLNSPEGIAIKDNAIYVFEGDTGEILKVTEQSKELIATVQPGSQPQSKDQPPSMVFNGLIIEDDLLYISGEMERSIFRIKI
;
A
#
# COMPACT_ATOMS: atom_id res chain seq x y z
N LYS A 1 -9.48 12.82 -3.81
CA LYS A 1 -10.72 13.52 -3.44
C LYS A 1 -11.16 13.09 -2.05
N ILE A 2 -11.60 14.02 -1.23
CA ILE A 2 -12.26 13.77 0.05
C ILE A 2 -13.75 13.93 -0.17
N MET A 3 -14.52 12.94 0.23
CA MET A 3 -15.95 12.90 0.00
C MET A 3 -16.70 12.63 1.31
N ARG A 4 -17.91 13.13 1.41
CA ARG A 4 -18.86 12.70 2.45
C ARG A 4 -19.34 11.29 2.13
N PRO A 5 -19.23 10.34 3.06
CA PRO A 5 -19.58 8.94 2.78
C PRO A 5 -21.09 8.74 2.58
N ASP A 6 -21.92 9.58 3.18
CA ASP A 6 -23.38 9.50 3.14
C ASP A 6 -23.99 10.08 1.86
N THR A 7 -23.39 11.12 1.29
CA THR A 7 -23.92 11.84 0.12
C THR A 7 -23.09 11.69 -1.14
N GLY A 8 -21.84 11.24 -1.03
CA GLY A 8 -20.89 11.23 -2.14
C GLY A 8 -20.40 12.63 -2.55
N GLU A 9 -20.80 13.68 -1.81
CA GLU A 9 -20.37 15.04 -2.08
C GLU A 9 -18.85 15.17 -1.93
N ILE A 10 -18.20 15.73 -2.95
CA ILE A 10 -16.77 16.03 -2.89
C ILE A 10 -16.58 17.30 -2.04
N ILE A 11 -15.99 17.13 -0.86
CA ILE A 11 -15.67 18.24 0.04
C ILE A 11 -14.40 18.94 -0.44
N GLU A 12 -13.44 18.16 -0.93
CA GLU A 12 -12.12 18.63 -1.29
C GLU A 12 -11.42 17.73 -2.30
N SER A 13 -10.54 18.31 -3.12
CA SER A 13 -9.66 17.59 -4.03
C SER A 13 -8.21 17.99 -3.78
N LEU A 14 -7.35 17.00 -3.66
CA LEU A 14 -5.90 17.18 -3.81
C LEU A 14 -5.58 17.04 -5.30
N GLU A 15 -4.91 18.03 -5.85
CA GLU A 15 -4.61 18.09 -7.28
C GLU A 15 -3.09 18.04 -7.53
N ASN A 16 -2.72 17.83 -8.78
CA ASN A 16 -1.33 17.75 -9.24
C ASN A 16 -0.51 16.63 -8.59
N LEU A 17 -1.17 15.54 -8.19
CA LEU A 17 -0.51 14.35 -7.67
C LEU A 17 0.00 13.49 -8.83
N LEU A 18 1.28 13.13 -8.76
CA LEU A 18 1.90 12.31 -9.80
C LEU A 18 1.71 10.82 -9.49
N ILE A 19 0.64 10.24 -10.05
CA ILE A 19 0.23 8.84 -9.89
C ILE A 19 0.09 8.48 -8.39
N PRO A 20 -0.91 9.04 -7.69
CA PRO A 20 -1.20 8.65 -6.31
C PRO A 20 -1.79 7.24 -6.28
N VAL A 21 -1.28 6.39 -5.40
CA VAL A 21 -1.71 4.98 -5.30
C VAL A 21 -2.47 4.72 -4.01
N SER A 22 -1.93 5.15 -2.88
CA SER A 22 -2.52 4.87 -1.57
C SER A 22 -2.38 6.06 -0.64
N ALA A 23 -3.29 6.18 0.31
CA ALA A 23 -3.31 7.25 1.28
C ALA A 23 -3.75 6.75 2.65
N THR A 24 -3.19 7.35 3.71
CA THR A 24 -3.56 7.08 5.10
C THR A 24 -3.52 8.34 5.94
N PRO A 25 -4.40 8.50 6.95
CA PRO A 25 -4.23 9.55 7.94
C PRO A 25 -2.92 9.38 8.70
N PHE A 26 -2.18 10.47 8.87
CA PHE A 26 -0.95 10.50 9.65
C PHE A 26 -0.90 11.80 10.46
N LYS A 27 -1.06 11.67 11.78
CA LYS A 27 -1.23 12.82 12.68
C LYS A 27 -2.40 13.71 12.19
N ASN A 28 -2.17 14.98 11.93
CA ASN A 28 -3.18 15.93 11.43
C ASN A 28 -3.12 16.12 9.90
N LYS A 29 -2.38 15.28 9.19
CA LYS A 29 -2.18 15.32 7.74
C LYS A 29 -2.65 14.04 7.08
N VAL A 30 -2.61 14.01 5.76
CA VAL A 30 -2.80 12.82 4.94
C VAL A 30 -1.47 12.46 4.27
N ALA A 31 -0.97 11.27 4.55
CA ALA A 31 0.19 10.73 3.86
C ALA A 31 -0.26 10.00 2.59
N VAL A 32 0.41 10.27 1.48
CA VAL A 32 0.08 9.70 0.16
C VAL A 32 1.34 9.14 -0.49
N THR A 33 1.27 7.92 -0.99
CA THR A 33 2.30 7.38 -1.88
C THR A 33 2.10 7.93 -3.28
N LEU A 34 3.16 8.54 -3.82
CA LEU A 34 3.21 9.04 -5.18
C LEU A 34 4.17 8.16 -6.00
N HIS A 35 3.58 7.20 -6.74
CA HIS A 35 4.35 6.25 -7.54
C HIS A 35 5.18 6.95 -8.62
N GLY A 36 4.63 8.00 -9.24
CA GLY A 36 5.26 8.66 -10.39
C GLY A 36 6.58 9.37 -10.10
N ASN A 37 6.84 9.74 -8.84
CA ASN A 37 8.11 10.35 -8.42
C ASN A 37 8.79 9.62 -7.26
N GLY A 38 8.28 8.43 -6.88
CA GLY A 38 8.89 7.60 -5.85
C GLY A 38 8.93 8.26 -4.47
N SER A 39 7.85 8.92 -4.04
CA SER A 39 7.81 9.65 -2.77
C SER A 39 6.60 9.31 -1.90
N VAL A 40 6.73 9.61 -0.62
CA VAL A 40 5.64 9.76 0.33
C VAL A 40 5.52 11.24 0.68
N THR A 41 4.35 11.81 0.41
CA THR A 41 4.07 13.23 0.58
C THR A 41 2.97 13.42 1.62
N LEU A 42 3.18 14.34 2.56
CA LEU A 42 2.17 14.76 3.54
C LEU A 42 1.39 15.96 3.01
N PHE A 43 0.08 15.87 3.10
CA PHE A 43 -0.85 16.95 2.76
C PHE A 43 -1.54 17.46 4.00
N ASP A 44 -1.37 18.74 4.30
CA ASP A 44 -2.11 19.44 5.34
C ASP A 44 -3.42 19.97 4.75
N MET A 45 -4.54 19.44 5.23
CA MET A 45 -5.85 19.75 4.71
C MET A 45 -6.35 21.15 5.12
N GLN A 46 -5.79 21.72 6.19
CA GLN A 46 -6.18 23.05 6.67
C GLN A 46 -5.43 24.15 5.91
N SER A 47 -4.12 24.06 5.87
CA SER A 47 -3.27 25.05 5.20
C SER A 47 -3.20 24.89 3.68
N LYS A 48 -3.68 23.76 3.14
CA LYS A 48 -3.58 23.37 1.72
C LYS A 48 -2.15 23.23 1.23
N SER A 49 -1.22 23.03 2.13
CA SER A 49 0.19 22.81 1.81
C SER A 49 0.53 21.33 1.71
N SER A 50 1.62 21.04 1.04
CA SER A 50 2.20 19.70 0.99
C SER A 50 3.70 19.75 1.17
N GLU A 51 4.26 18.68 1.73
CA GLU A 51 5.69 18.47 1.88
C GLU A 51 6.05 17.02 1.59
N VAL A 52 7.20 16.80 0.98
CA VAL A 52 7.74 15.45 0.81
C VAL A 52 8.32 15.01 2.16
N LEU A 53 7.75 13.94 2.74
CA LEU A 53 8.25 13.35 3.97
C LEU A 53 9.46 12.46 3.68
N ALA A 54 9.37 11.62 2.64
CA ALA A 54 10.44 10.72 2.22
C ALA A 54 10.39 10.48 0.70
N ASP A 55 11.54 10.26 0.09
CA ASP A 55 11.68 9.99 -1.34
C ASP A 55 12.65 8.83 -1.62
N GLY A 56 12.95 8.60 -2.91
CA GLY A 56 13.87 7.55 -3.34
C GLY A 56 13.28 6.15 -3.22
N PHE A 57 11.96 5.99 -3.28
CA PHE A 57 11.29 4.71 -3.48
C PHE A 57 11.34 4.32 -4.95
N MET A 58 11.49 3.03 -5.24
CA MET A 58 11.48 2.53 -6.61
C MET A 58 10.06 2.44 -7.18
N SER A 59 9.11 1.99 -6.35
CA SER A 59 7.70 1.84 -6.72
C SER A 59 6.83 1.76 -5.45
N PRO A 60 6.60 2.89 -4.76
CA PRO A 60 5.78 2.89 -3.55
C PRO A 60 4.32 2.63 -3.92
N THR A 61 3.71 1.62 -3.30
CA THR A 61 2.36 1.17 -3.61
C THR A 61 1.40 1.44 -2.45
N HIS A 62 1.40 0.62 -1.42
CA HIS A 62 0.48 0.74 -0.30
C HIS A 62 1.13 1.45 0.87
N ILE A 63 0.34 2.22 1.63
CA ILE A 63 0.79 2.92 2.83
C ILE A 63 -0.23 2.75 3.95
N ILE A 64 0.23 2.42 5.14
CA ILE A 64 -0.56 2.38 6.36
C ILE A 64 0.14 3.12 7.49
N ASN A 65 -0.66 3.65 8.43
CA ASN A 65 -0.15 4.20 9.68
C ASN A 65 -0.21 3.12 10.76
N TYR A 66 0.92 2.87 11.40
CA TYR A 66 1.02 1.92 12.50
C TYR A 66 2.01 2.40 13.56
N ASN A 67 1.55 2.57 14.80
CA ASN A 67 2.37 3.01 15.94
C ASN A 67 3.14 4.31 15.65
N ASP A 68 2.46 5.32 15.10
CA ASP A 68 3.03 6.61 14.72
C ASP A 68 4.17 6.56 13.68
N GLN A 69 4.26 5.44 12.96
CA GLN A 69 5.11 5.28 11.79
C GLN A 69 4.27 4.97 10.56
N LEU A 70 4.77 5.33 9.40
CA LEU A 70 4.20 4.92 8.14
C LEU A 70 4.90 3.67 7.63
N LEU A 71 4.15 2.64 7.29
CA LEU A 71 4.68 1.46 6.60
C LEU A 71 4.31 1.55 5.13
N VAL A 72 5.30 1.38 4.26
CA VAL A 72 5.15 1.50 2.81
C VAL A 72 5.68 0.24 2.14
N SER A 73 4.87 -0.38 1.27
CA SER A 73 5.38 -1.39 0.35
C SER A 73 6.04 -0.72 -0.85
N ASP A 74 7.29 -1.09 -1.10
CA ASP A 74 8.04 -0.70 -2.31
C ASP A 74 8.13 -1.90 -3.24
N LYS A 75 7.24 -1.92 -4.23
CA LYS A 75 7.01 -3.07 -5.12
C LYS A 75 8.28 -3.52 -5.84
N LEU A 76 8.97 -2.60 -6.50
CA LEU A 76 10.17 -2.92 -7.29
C LEU A 76 11.40 -3.15 -6.44
N ALA A 77 11.47 -2.57 -5.24
CA ALA A 77 12.52 -2.86 -4.29
C ALA A 77 12.34 -4.22 -3.60
N GLY A 78 11.12 -4.79 -3.62
CA GLY A 78 10.80 -6.03 -2.90
C GLY A 78 10.82 -5.86 -1.38
N GLN A 79 10.40 -4.70 -0.89
CA GLN A 79 10.58 -4.32 0.52
C GLN A 79 9.31 -3.75 1.14
N VAL A 80 9.17 -3.89 2.46
CA VAL A 80 8.33 -3.02 3.29
C VAL A 80 9.24 -2.12 4.11
N ILE A 81 9.00 -0.81 4.02
CA ILE A 81 9.83 0.24 4.60
C ILE A 81 9.02 0.99 5.65
N SER A 82 9.57 1.17 6.84
CA SER A 82 9.05 2.06 7.86
C SER A 82 9.62 3.46 7.67
N ILE A 83 8.76 4.48 7.87
CA ILE A 83 9.13 5.89 7.82
C ILE A 83 8.69 6.54 9.14
N ASP A 84 9.61 7.18 9.83
CA ASP A 84 9.29 7.96 11.03
C ASP A 84 8.74 9.36 10.69
N GLU A 85 8.34 10.11 11.71
CA GLU A 85 7.79 11.46 11.54
C GLU A 85 8.77 12.49 10.96
N THR A 86 10.07 12.20 10.97
CA THR A 86 11.13 13.06 10.43
C THR A 86 11.55 12.63 9.02
N GLY A 87 10.96 11.56 8.47
CA GLY A 87 11.23 11.04 7.13
C GLY A 87 12.38 10.03 7.07
N ASN A 88 12.94 9.60 8.22
CA ASN A 88 13.96 8.55 8.21
C ASN A 88 13.34 7.21 7.83
N LYS A 89 13.98 6.52 6.90
CA LYS A 89 13.55 5.22 6.38
C LYS A 89 14.32 4.07 7.03
N SER A 90 13.60 2.97 7.32
CA SER A 90 14.19 1.71 7.76
C SER A 90 13.51 0.54 7.05
N VAL A 91 14.28 -0.35 6.43
CA VAL A 91 13.74 -1.58 5.84
C VAL A 91 13.35 -2.53 6.96
N ILE A 92 12.07 -2.92 7.02
CA ILE A 92 11.55 -3.85 8.04
C ILE A 92 11.28 -5.24 7.48
N ILE A 93 11.02 -5.36 6.19
CA ILE A 93 10.90 -6.64 5.47
C ILE A 93 11.64 -6.50 4.14
N ASP A 94 12.43 -7.50 3.78
CA ASP A 94 13.19 -7.57 2.53
C ASP A 94 12.96 -8.92 1.83
N GLY A 95 13.33 -8.99 0.56
CA GLY A 95 13.23 -10.21 -0.22
C GLY A 95 11.80 -10.65 -0.51
N LEU A 96 10.93 -9.70 -0.81
CA LEU A 96 9.55 -9.91 -1.23
C LEU A 96 9.42 -9.91 -2.77
N ASN A 97 8.41 -10.62 -3.28
CA ASN A 97 8.12 -10.70 -4.72
C ASN A 97 7.02 -9.69 -5.09
N SER A 98 7.42 -8.46 -5.42
CA SER A 98 6.49 -7.39 -5.78
C SER A 98 5.43 -7.10 -4.70
N PRO A 99 5.80 -6.69 -3.47
CA PRO A 99 4.83 -6.40 -2.41
C PRO A 99 3.89 -5.28 -2.83
N GLU A 100 2.58 -5.49 -2.65
CA GLU A 100 1.53 -4.53 -2.98
C GLU A 100 0.76 -4.13 -1.72
N GLY A 101 -0.30 -4.85 -1.40
CA GLY A 101 -1.10 -4.59 -0.20
C GLY A 101 -0.40 -5.01 1.08
N ILE A 102 -0.51 -4.20 2.12
CA ILE A 102 -0.07 -4.53 3.48
C ILE A 102 -1.18 -4.25 4.49
N ALA A 103 -1.28 -5.08 5.51
CA ALA A 103 -2.17 -4.89 6.65
C ALA A 103 -1.52 -5.41 7.93
N ILE A 104 -2.03 -5.01 9.08
CA ILE A 104 -1.49 -5.42 10.39
C ILE A 104 -2.59 -6.01 11.25
N LYS A 105 -2.24 -7.12 11.90
CA LYS A 105 -3.05 -7.74 12.96
C LYS A 105 -2.11 -8.42 13.96
N ASP A 106 -2.38 -8.22 15.24
CA ASP A 106 -1.66 -8.88 16.35
C ASP A 106 -0.12 -8.76 16.24
N ASN A 107 0.36 -7.55 15.91
CA ASN A 107 1.77 -7.22 15.65
C ASN A 107 2.42 -8.00 14.49
N ALA A 108 1.65 -8.70 13.68
CA ALA A 108 2.13 -9.29 12.44
C ALA A 108 1.77 -8.41 11.25
N ILE A 109 2.67 -8.33 10.28
CA ILE A 109 2.46 -7.66 9.01
C ILE A 109 2.02 -8.72 8.00
N TYR A 110 0.86 -8.52 7.40
CA TYR A 110 0.40 -9.32 6.27
C TYR A 110 0.73 -8.58 4.99
N VAL A 111 1.34 -9.30 4.05
CA VAL A 111 1.78 -8.74 2.76
C VAL A 111 1.20 -9.57 1.63
N PHE A 112 0.61 -8.92 0.65
CA PHE A 112 0.25 -9.54 -0.62
C PHE A 112 1.38 -9.33 -1.63
N GLU A 113 1.89 -10.42 -2.20
CA GLU A 113 2.91 -10.43 -3.24
C GLU A 113 2.26 -10.51 -4.63
N GLY A 114 2.38 -9.44 -5.40
CA GLY A 114 1.68 -9.31 -6.69
C GLY A 114 2.14 -10.29 -7.76
N ASP A 115 3.42 -10.66 -7.78
CA ASP A 115 3.97 -11.55 -8.79
C ASP A 115 3.61 -13.02 -8.55
N THR A 116 3.50 -13.44 -7.28
CA THR A 116 3.23 -14.84 -6.91
C THR A 116 1.77 -15.08 -6.52
N GLY A 117 1.04 -14.02 -6.16
CA GLY A 117 -0.30 -14.11 -5.58
C GLY A 117 -0.29 -14.64 -4.15
N GLU A 118 0.84 -14.68 -3.50
CA GLU A 118 1.01 -15.17 -2.15
C GLU A 118 0.66 -14.11 -1.10
N ILE A 119 0.09 -14.57 0.00
CA ILE A 119 -0.15 -13.78 1.19
C ILE A 119 0.75 -14.30 2.28
N LEU A 120 1.65 -13.45 2.71
CA LEU A 120 2.60 -13.76 3.75
C LEU A 120 2.20 -13.10 5.06
N LYS A 121 2.34 -13.82 6.16
CA LYS A 121 2.34 -13.29 7.51
C LYS A 121 3.77 -13.18 8.00
N VAL A 122 4.20 -11.98 8.33
CA VAL A 122 5.57 -11.68 8.75
C VAL A 122 5.56 -11.15 10.18
N THR A 123 6.37 -11.78 11.02
CA THR A 123 6.67 -11.37 12.39
C THR A 123 8.18 -11.15 12.53
N GLU A 124 8.64 -10.69 13.68
CA GLU A 124 10.10 -10.61 13.96
C GLU A 124 10.82 -11.96 13.88
N GLN A 125 10.09 -13.08 14.04
CA GLN A 125 10.68 -14.42 14.17
C GLN A 125 10.40 -15.32 12.96
N SER A 126 9.40 -14.99 12.13
CA SER A 126 8.96 -15.88 11.06
C SER A 126 8.37 -15.14 9.86
N LYS A 127 8.49 -15.79 8.70
CA LYS A 127 7.78 -15.45 7.48
C LYS A 127 7.00 -16.71 7.06
N GLU A 128 5.68 -16.64 7.06
CA GLU A 128 4.77 -17.77 6.87
C GLU A 128 3.84 -17.50 5.68
N LEU A 129 3.69 -18.48 4.79
CA LEU A 129 2.69 -18.45 3.72
C LEU A 129 1.32 -18.79 4.30
N ILE A 130 0.37 -17.86 4.20
CA ILE A 130 -1.01 -18.03 4.68
C ILE A 130 -1.90 -18.60 3.60
N ALA A 131 -1.81 -18.06 2.38
CA ALA A 131 -2.61 -18.49 1.24
C ALA A 131 -1.96 -18.05 -0.07
N THR A 132 -2.38 -18.69 -1.16
CA THR A 132 -2.10 -18.24 -2.51
C THR A 132 -3.42 -17.92 -3.19
N VAL A 133 -3.57 -16.68 -3.60
CA VAL A 133 -4.66 -16.23 -4.47
C VAL A 133 -4.08 -16.24 -5.87
N GLN A 134 -4.63 -17.08 -6.76
CA GLN A 134 -4.20 -17.03 -8.16
C GLN A 134 -4.78 -15.76 -8.78
N PRO A 135 -3.99 -14.70 -9.00
CA PRO A 135 -4.43 -13.62 -9.86
C PRO A 135 -4.64 -14.24 -11.23
N GLY A 136 -5.79 -13.97 -11.85
CA GLY A 136 -6.07 -14.44 -13.20
C GLY A 136 -4.93 -14.03 -14.10
N SER A 137 -4.09 -14.98 -14.46
CA SER A 137 -2.94 -14.77 -15.30
C SER A 137 -3.42 -14.51 -16.73
N GLN A 138 -3.77 -13.26 -17.03
CA GLN A 138 -3.68 -12.82 -18.40
C GLN A 138 -2.19 -12.77 -18.73
N PRO A 139 -1.72 -13.55 -19.70
CA PRO A 139 -0.34 -13.45 -20.15
C PRO A 139 -0.12 -12.00 -20.60
N GLN A 140 0.71 -11.28 -19.89
CA GLN A 140 1.15 -9.96 -20.34
C GLN A 140 1.86 -10.19 -21.66
N SER A 141 1.31 -9.62 -22.73
CA SER A 141 2.05 -9.60 -23.99
C SER A 141 3.31 -8.78 -23.75
N LYS A 142 4.42 -9.15 -24.37
CA LYS A 142 5.70 -8.43 -24.24
C LYS A 142 5.62 -6.95 -24.63
N ASP A 143 4.52 -6.55 -25.25
CA ASP A 143 4.27 -5.21 -25.79
C ASP A 143 3.31 -4.39 -24.90
N GLN A 144 2.83 -4.95 -23.77
CA GLN A 144 2.03 -4.19 -22.81
C GLN A 144 2.92 -3.58 -21.72
N PRO A 145 2.72 -2.32 -21.36
CA PRO A 145 3.41 -1.75 -20.20
C PRO A 145 3.10 -2.60 -18.95
N PRO A 146 4.02 -2.65 -17.97
CA PRO A 146 3.76 -3.35 -16.72
C PRO A 146 2.44 -2.86 -16.15
N SER A 147 1.63 -3.81 -15.66
CA SER A 147 0.36 -3.47 -15.02
C SER A 147 0.60 -2.44 -13.92
N MET A 148 -0.02 -1.29 -14.04
CA MET A 148 -0.06 -0.25 -13.00
C MET A 148 -1.15 -0.53 -11.97
N VAL A 149 -1.64 -1.75 -11.94
CA VAL A 149 -2.66 -2.28 -11.05
C VAL A 149 -2.01 -2.66 -9.73
N PHE A 150 -2.56 -2.15 -8.65
CA PHE A 150 -2.07 -2.42 -7.31
C PHE A 150 -3.19 -2.99 -6.46
N ASN A 151 -2.98 -4.20 -5.93
CA ASN A 151 -3.96 -4.86 -5.09
C ASN A 151 -3.88 -4.30 -3.67
N GLY A 152 -5.03 -3.85 -3.15
CA GLY A 152 -5.19 -3.45 -1.76
C GLY A 152 -5.42 -4.67 -0.86
N LEU A 153 -5.01 -4.55 0.40
CA LEU A 153 -5.20 -5.56 1.42
C LEU A 153 -5.70 -4.91 2.70
N ILE A 154 -6.76 -5.47 3.28
CA ILE A 154 -7.31 -5.02 4.56
C ILE A 154 -7.69 -6.23 5.41
N ILE A 155 -7.58 -6.06 6.74
CA ILE A 155 -8.05 -7.05 7.70
C ILE A 155 -9.14 -6.43 8.56
N GLU A 156 -10.25 -7.14 8.70
CA GLU A 156 -11.33 -6.84 9.62
C GLU A 156 -11.68 -8.10 10.41
N ASP A 157 -11.61 -8.02 11.71
CA ASP A 157 -11.70 -9.18 12.62
C ASP A 157 -10.69 -10.29 12.25
N ASP A 158 -11.18 -11.49 11.91
CA ASP A 158 -10.39 -12.63 11.46
C ASP A 158 -10.48 -12.85 9.94
N LEU A 159 -10.87 -11.81 9.20
CA LEU A 159 -11.04 -11.88 7.76
C LEU A 159 -10.08 -10.93 7.07
N LEU A 160 -9.34 -11.46 6.13
CA LEU A 160 -8.46 -10.73 5.24
C LEU A 160 -9.12 -10.59 3.88
N TYR A 161 -9.18 -9.38 3.36
CA TYR A 161 -9.77 -9.05 2.06
C TYR A 161 -8.68 -8.50 1.14
N ILE A 162 -8.71 -8.96 -0.11
CA ILE A 162 -7.78 -8.52 -1.16
C ILE A 162 -8.62 -8.11 -2.37
N SER A 163 -8.31 -6.95 -2.94
CA SER A 163 -8.86 -6.58 -4.24
C SER A 163 -8.17 -7.37 -5.34
N GLY A 164 -8.95 -8.08 -6.15
CA GLY A 164 -8.46 -8.75 -7.37
C GLY A 164 -8.86 -7.91 -8.57
N GLU A 165 -8.01 -6.99 -8.99
CA GLU A 165 -8.37 -6.05 -10.05
C GLU A 165 -8.54 -6.76 -11.41
N MET A 166 -7.65 -7.69 -11.72
CA MET A 166 -7.73 -8.47 -12.97
C MET A 166 -8.98 -9.35 -13.02
N GLU A 167 -9.36 -9.94 -11.89
CA GLU A 167 -10.53 -10.80 -11.75
C GLU A 167 -11.82 -10.01 -11.52
N ARG A 168 -11.74 -8.70 -11.31
CA ARG A 168 -12.87 -7.82 -10.94
C ARG A 168 -13.64 -8.36 -9.74
N SER A 169 -12.91 -8.86 -8.75
CA SER A 169 -13.45 -9.54 -7.56
C SER A 169 -12.75 -9.10 -6.28
N ILE A 170 -13.33 -9.49 -5.16
CA ILE A 170 -12.72 -9.36 -3.85
C ILE A 170 -12.55 -10.78 -3.29
N PHE A 171 -11.34 -11.14 -2.95
CA PHE A 171 -11.04 -12.37 -2.25
C PHE A 171 -11.16 -12.15 -0.75
N ARG A 172 -11.68 -13.16 -0.05
CA ARG A 172 -11.83 -13.17 1.40
C ARG A 172 -11.24 -14.45 1.97
N ILE A 173 -10.35 -14.30 2.94
CA ILE A 173 -9.64 -15.41 3.58
C ILE A 173 -9.81 -15.28 5.09
N LYS A 174 -10.08 -16.38 5.77
CA LYS A 174 -10.07 -16.43 7.23
C LYS A 174 -8.64 -16.69 7.71
N ILE A 175 -8.15 -15.86 8.63
CA ILE A 175 -6.81 -15.92 9.23
C ILE A 175 -6.84 -16.15 10.72
#